data_439dee69d5c4c2bd6cd5e699872bcf29
#
_entry.id   439dee69d5c4c2bd6cd5e699872bcf29
#
_cell.length_a   1.000
_cell.length_b   1.000
_cell.length_c   1.000
_cell.angle_alpha   90.00
_cell.angle_beta   90.00
_cell.angle_gamma   90.00
#
_symmetry.space_group_name_H-M   'P 1'
#
loop_
_entity.id
_entity.type
_entity.pdbx_description
1 polymer ?
#
loop_
_entity_poly.entity_id
_entity_poly.type
_entity_poly.pdbx_seq_one_letter_code
_entity_poly.pdbx_strand_id
1 'polypeptide(L)'
;MQRADNSTNSAIGFRPAKHYGWVIGIFHFLNALDLAWHNRLRIDPDDLEILKNIPMDSGLILTANHSDEMDPKVVFELSRLCHRRFTFMINSEAFEEFHGLIGWFLQHLGGFSVERGGNDQMARSYAVEVIKNDSDALVMFPEGEISYLNDLVQPFKTGVIHMDLQAIAEARKTRPLWTAYLLPLAIKYRYRKPIGSILDKKIRAIEKHLLIRASFFTLQVKIIRIMAKILKRQTLINRTRTVSGKITQLKAQLHKVQAALLTKIRIKYPQLKIDPQTLLVDRAQKIIFFLREQLSRKELFGLKSRIQFQKDIKDLKETIQMAGWQPQYIGLAPSEERLAEIVMKLEREVFNLKRPRPLGNRDVFVRIGNPLDLSGYVEAYRKDPSAISHRLAEELRDNTQSLIEKELKKGTPH
;
A
#
# COMPACT_ATOMS: atom_id res chain seq x y z
N MET A 1 2.21 43.09 -14.02
CA MET A 1 3.27 42.38 -13.28
C MET A 1 2.63 41.72 -12.06
N GLN A 2 1.95 40.58 -12.27
CA GLN A 2 1.30 39.81 -11.21
C GLN A 2 2.30 38.78 -10.69
N ARG A 3 2.66 38.87 -9.42
CA ARG A 3 3.44 37.83 -8.73
C ARG A 3 2.55 36.61 -8.58
N ALA A 4 2.92 35.52 -9.24
CA ALA A 4 2.35 34.20 -9.00
C ALA A 4 2.72 33.79 -7.55
N ASP A 5 1.69 33.56 -6.78
CA ASP A 5 1.79 33.08 -5.40
C ASP A 5 2.16 31.60 -5.41
N ASN A 6 3.47 31.30 -5.40
CA ASN A 6 4.03 29.95 -5.33
C ASN A 6 4.17 29.52 -3.86
N SER A 7 3.07 29.38 -3.12
CA SER A 7 3.09 28.83 -1.77
C SER A 7 2.28 27.53 -1.63
N THR A 8 2.72 26.45 -2.33
CA THR A 8 2.38 25.10 -1.91
C THR A 8 3.61 24.43 -1.31
N ASN A 9 4.08 24.98 -0.19
CA ASN A 9 5.04 24.30 0.67
C ASN A 9 4.34 23.08 1.30
N SER A 10 4.74 21.87 0.91
CA SER A 10 4.38 20.66 1.67
C SER A 10 4.85 20.87 3.12
N ALA A 11 3.98 20.59 4.07
CA ALA A 11 4.22 20.81 5.51
C ALA A 11 5.43 20.02 6.06
N ILE A 12 5.89 19.04 5.26
CA ILE A 12 7.07 18.23 5.50
C ILE A 12 7.91 18.36 4.24
N GLY A 13 9.13 18.87 4.37
CA GLY A 13 10.01 19.12 3.20
C GLY A 13 10.19 17.86 2.36
N PHE A 14 10.06 17.98 1.04
CA PHE A 14 10.34 16.90 0.10
C PHE A 14 11.75 16.37 0.30
N ARG A 15 11.90 15.03 0.31
CA ARG A 15 13.18 14.33 0.47
C ARG A 15 13.48 13.55 -0.81
N PRO A 16 14.40 14.01 -1.69
CA PRO A 16 14.78 13.30 -2.90
C PRO A 16 15.56 12.02 -2.56
N ALA A 17 15.55 11.06 -3.47
CA ALA A 17 16.35 9.85 -3.35
C ALA A 17 17.86 10.16 -3.42
N LYS A 18 18.63 9.39 -2.67
CA LYS A 18 20.08 9.35 -2.71
C LYS A 18 20.52 7.89 -2.87
N HIS A 19 21.43 7.62 -3.77
CA HIS A 19 21.90 6.25 -4.00
C HIS A 19 23.35 6.13 -3.55
N TYR A 20 23.54 5.74 -2.27
CA TYR A 20 24.91 5.52 -1.74
C TYR A 20 25.31 4.05 -1.90
N GLY A 21 26.21 3.77 -2.84
CA GLY A 21 26.59 2.41 -3.22
C GLY A 21 26.99 1.52 -2.04
N TRP A 22 27.73 2.03 -1.04
CA TRP A 22 28.09 1.27 0.13
C TRP A 22 26.90 0.92 1.05
N VAL A 23 25.93 1.85 1.20
CA VAL A 23 24.69 1.61 1.97
C VAL A 23 23.85 0.56 1.26
N ILE A 24 23.70 0.69 -0.06
CA ILE A 24 22.98 -0.26 -0.92
C ILE A 24 23.63 -1.64 -0.83
N GLY A 25 24.96 -1.74 -0.92
CA GLY A 25 25.70 -3.02 -0.83
C GLY A 25 25.50 -3.72 0.53
N ILE A 26 25.64 -2.99 1.64
CA ILE A 26 25.39 -3.54 2.98
C ILE A 26 23.93 -3.99 3.10
N PHE A 27 22.97 -3.17 2.62
CA PHE A 27 21.56 -3.52 2.71
C PHE A 27 21.21 -4.75 1.86
N HIS A 28 21.77 -4.90 0.64
CA HIS A 28 21.60 -6.13 -0.15
C HIS A 28 22.08 -7.36 0.59
N PHE A 29 23.24 -7.30 1.23
CA PHE A 29 23.76 -8.43 2.02
C PHE A 29 22.82 -8.79 3.18
N LEU A 30 22.42 -7.81 3.99
CA LEU A 30 21.51 -8.05 5.12
C LEU A 30 20.13 -8.51 4.66
N ASN A 31 19.61 -7.92 3.57
CA ASN A 31 18.33 -8.28 3.00
C ASN A 31 18.32 -9.70 2.43
N ALA A 32 19.39 -10.11 1.76
CA ALA A 32 19.55 -11.48 1.26
C ALA A 32 19.53 -12.50 2.40
N LEU A 33 20.17 -12.20 3.53
CA LEU A 33 20.12 -13.03 4.74
C LEU A 33 18.70 -13.12 5.31
N ASP A 34 18.02 -11.97 5.49
CA ASP A 34 16.64 -11.92 5.99
C ASP A 34 15.67 -12.70 5.08
N LEU A 35 15.81 -12.52 3.76
CA LEU A 35 15.03 -13.26 2.77
C LEU A 35 15.33 -14.76 2.80
N ALA A 36 16.58 -15.17 2.95
CA ALA A 36 16.94 -16.59 3.02
C ALA A 36 16.32 -17.29 4.25
N TRP A 37 16.28 -16.60 5.39
CA TRP A 37 15.83 -17.18 6.65
C TRP A 37 14.32 -17.11 6.85
N HIS A 38 13.72 -15.93 6.66
CA HIS A 38 12.33 -15.69 7.03
C HIS A 38 11.37 -15.70 5.84
N ASN A 39 11.82 -15.21 4.67
CA ASN A 39 10.96 -15.00 3.50
C ASN A 39 11.68 -15.43 2.21
N ARG A 40 11.88 -16.74 2.04
CA ARG A 40 12.67 -17.27 0.92
C ARG A 40 12.09 -16.86 -0.44
N LEU A 41 12.85 -16.05 -1.19
CA LEU A 41 12.46 -15.55 -2.50
C LEU A 41 12.42 -16.68 -3.55
N ARG A 42 11.36 -16.70 -4.32
CA ARG A 42 11.08 -17.62 -5.42
C ARG A 42 10.69 -16.82 -6.65
N ILE A 43 11.54 -16.82 -7.66
CA ILE A 43 11.30 -16.17 -8.95
C ILE A 43 11.51 -17.21 -10.02
N ASP A 44 10.59 -17.25 -10.97
CA ASP A 44 10.74 -18.06 -12.16
C ASP A 44 11.85 -17.44 -13.05
N PRO A 45 12.83 -18.21 -13.55
CA PRO A 45 13.84 -17.67 -14.45
C PRO A 45 13.27 -16.93 -15.65
N ASP A 46 12.19 -17.43 -16.26
CA ASP A 46 11.52 -16.79 -17.40
C ASP A 46 10.96 -15.41 -17.03
N ASP A 47 10.37 -15.29 -15.82
CA ASP A 47 9.89 -14.01 -15.31
C ASP A 47 11.04 -13.01 -15.10
N LEU A 48 12.18 -13.48 -14.61
CA LEU A 48 13.35 -12.62 -14.41
C LEU A 48 13.94 -12.14 -15.73
N GLU A 49 13.92 -12.97 -16.78
CA GLU A 49 14.37 -12.58 -18.12
C GLU A 49 13.48 -11.47 -18.72
N ILE A 50 12.17 -11.45 -18.43
CA ILE A 50 11.30 -10.33 -18.86
C ILE A 50 11.85 -9.00 -18.32
N LEU A 51 12.21 -8.95 -17.04
CA LEU A 51 12.76 -7.73 -16.42
C LEU A 51 14.12 -7.34 -17.00
N LYS A 52 14.99 -8.30 -17.25
CA LYS A 52 16.34 -8.06 -17.80
C LYS A 52 16.31 -7.59 -19.27
N ASN A 53 15.30 -8.04 -20.02
CA ASN A 53 15.17 -7.72 -21.44
C ASN A 53 14.51 -6.35 -21.70
N ILE A 54 14.09 -5.60 -20.67
CA ILE A 54 13.63 -4.22 -20.84
C ILE A 54 14.82 -3.36 -21.32
N PRO A 55 14.69 -2.64 -22.46
CA PRO A 55 15.78 -1.83 -23.02
C PRO A 55 16.31 -0.82 -22.00
N MET A 56 17.64 -0.72 -21.88
CA MET A 56 18.29 0.18 -20.92
C MET A 56 18.14 1.67 -21.28
N ASP A 57 17.82 1.98 -22.53
CA ASP A 57 17.57 3.32 -23.05
C ASP A 57 16.09 3.73 -22.99
N SER A 58 15.27 2.98 -22.25
CA SER A 58 13.85 3.24 -22.01
C SER A 58 13.58 3.51 -20.52
N GLY A 59 12.50 4.24 -20.23
CA GLY A 59 11.97 4.37 -18.88
C GLY A 59 11.41 3.04 -18.38
N LEU A 60 11.48 2.84 -17.07
CA LEU A 60 10.90 1.66 -16.43
C LEU A 60 10.18 2.03 -15.13
N ILE A 61 8.95 1.58 -15.03
CA ILE A 61 8.16 1.66 -13.78
C ILE A 61 7.77 0.25 -13.36
N LEU A 62 8.19 -0.16 -12.18
CA LEU A 62 7.78 -1.41 -11.55
C LEU A 62 6.56 -1.15 -10.67
N THR A 63 5.47 -1.86 -10.94
CA THR A 63 4.21 -1.73 -10.19
C THR A 63 3.86 -3.05 -9.54
N ALA A 64 3.72 -3.07 -8.22
CA ALA A 64 3.42 -4.29 -7.46
C ALA A 64 2.16 -4.13 -6.61
N ASN A 65 1.49 -5.27 -6.31
CA ASN A 65 0.53 -5.32 -5.21
C ASN A 65 1.25 -5.04 -3.87
N HIS A 66 0.51 -4.57 -2.87
CA HIS A 66 1.08 -4.23 -1.57
C HIS A 66 0.37 -4.95 -0.44
N SER A 67 0.76 -6.19 -0.25
CA SER A 67 0.12 -7.11 0.72
C SER A 67 0.89 -7.28 2.03
N ASP A 68 2.17 -6.87 2.09
CA ASP A 68 3.01 -7.09 3.27
C ASP A 68 4.06 -5.97 3.44
N GLU A 69 4.51 -5.78 4.67
CA GLU A 69 5.61 -4.87 5.01
C GLU A 69 6.96 -5.26 4.35
N MET A 70 7.07 -6.50 3.91
CA MET A 70 8.28 -7.02 3.25
C MET A 70 8.33 -6.74 1.76
N ASP A 71 7.22 -6.34 1.12
CA ASP A 71 7.15 -6.14 -0.33
C ASP A 71 8.25 -5.20 -0.86
N PRO A 72 8.55 -4.04 -0.23
CA PRO A 72 9.63 -3.18 -0.69
C PRO A 72 11.01 -3.85 -0.66
N LYS A 73 11.28 -4.71 0.35
CA LYS A 73 12.53 -5.46 0.46
C LYS A 73 12.64 -6.55 -0.60
N VAL A 74 11.51 -7.20 -0.92
CA VAL A 74 11.41 -8.21 -1.99
C VAL A 74 11.71 -7.56 -3.34
N VAL A 75 11.05 -6.43 -3.64
CA VAL A 75 11.32 -5.68 -4.89
C VAL A 75 12.72 -5.12 -4.92
N PHE A 76 13.27 -4.67 -3.79
CA PHE A 76 14.64 -4.17 -3.73
C PHE A 76 15.66 -5.26 -4.13
N GLU A 77 15.42 -6.53 -3.80
CA GLU A 77 16.31 -7.63 -4.22
C GLU A 77 16.32 -7.83 -5.74
N LEU A 78 15.23 -7.50 -6.44
CA LEU A 78 15.19 -7.57 -7.91
C LEU A 78 16.21 -6.62 -8.55
N SER A 79 16.53 -5.47 -7.94
CA SER A 79 17.53 -4.53 -8.47
C SER A 79 18.90 -5.16 -8.60
N ARG A 80 19.28 -6.03 -7.67
CA ARG A 80 20.53 -6.80 -7.72
C ARG A 80 20.51 -7.87 -8.80
N LEU A 81 19.34 -8.49 -9.02
CA LEU A 81 19.20 -9.58 -10.00
C LEU A 81 19.16 -9.07 -11.45
N CYS A 82 18.67 -7.84 -11.68
CA CYS A 82 18.61 -7.25 -13.02
C CYS A 82 19.65 -6.16 -13.27
N HIS A 83 20.53 -5.86 -12.31
CA HIS A 83 21.58 -4.85 -12.39
C HIS A 83 21.07 -3.43 -12.73
N ARG A 84 19.80 -3.10 -12.40
CA ARG A 84 19.23 -1.76 -12.51
C ARG A 84 19.12 -1.09 -11.14
N ARG A 85 19.30 0.22 -11.10
CA ARG A 85 19.09 1.02 -9.90
C ARG A 85 17.59 1.29 -9.71
N PHE A 86 17.06 0.97 -8.53
CA PHE A 86 15.65 1.18 -8.20
C PHE A 86 15.46 2.40 -7.31
N THR A 87 14.50 3.24 -7.69
CA THR A 87 14.10 4.43 -6.94
C THR A 87 12.66 4.25 -6.46
N PHE A 88 12.46 4.34 -5.13
CA PHE A 88 11.20 3.99 -4.48
C PHE A 88 10.42 5.24 -4.08
N MET A 89 9.13 5.30 -4.48
CA MET A 89 8.19 6.29 -3.96
C MET A 89 7.64 5.82 -2.61
N ILE A 90 7.96 6.53 -1.53
CA ILE A 90 7.68 6.11 -0.15
C ILE A 90 6.90 7.19 0.58
N ASN A 91 5.87 6.80 1.36
CA ASN A 91 5.11 7.75 2.18
C ASN A 91 6.04 8.53 3.14
N SER A 92 5.89 9.84 3.17
CA SER A 92 6.65 10.77 4.02
C SER A 92 6.68 10.37 5.50
N GLU A 93 5.61 9.75 6.02
CA GLU A 93 5.56 9.29 7.41
C GLU A 93 6.66 8.26 7.75
N ALA A 94 7.07 7.43 6.78
CA ALA A 94 8.14 6.47 7.00
C ALA A 94 9.51 7.16 7.24
N PHE A 95 9.70 8.35 6.67
CA PHE A 95 10.93 9.13 6.87
C PHE A 95 11.02 9.78 8.25
N GLU A 96 9.92 9.86 8.99
CA GLU A 96 9.88 10.44 10.34
C GLU A 96 10.12 9.39 11.43
N GLU A 97 10.07 8.10 11.09
CA GLU A 97 10.24 7.03 12.07
C GLU A 97 11.63 7.08 12.73
N PHE A 98 11.66 6.75 14.03
CA PHE A 98 12.86 6.79 14.88
C PHE A 98 13.62 8.12 14.77
N HIS A 99 12.91 9.23 14.88
CA HIS A 99 13.46 10.59 14.81
C HIS A 99 14.20 10.90 13.49
N GLY A 100 13.76 10.28 12.40
CA GLY A 100 14.32 10.48 11.06
C GLY A 100 15.46 9.53 10.68
N LEU A 101 15.91 8.64 11.59
CA LEU A 101 16.98 7.68 11.28
C LEU A 101 16.56 6.73 10.15
N ILE A 102 15.33 6.19 10.24
CA ILE A 102 14.79 5.35 9.14
C ILE A 102 14.72 6.15 7.85
N GLY A 103 14.30 7.42 7.89
CA GLY A 103 14.27 8.30 6.74
C GLY A 103 15.63 8.50 6.09
N TRP A 104 16.68 8.62 6.89
CA TRP A 104 18.06 8.68 6.38
C TRP A 104 18.39 7.41 5.58
N PHE A 105 18.15 6.22 6.14
CA PHE A 105 18.39 4.95 5.45
C PHE A 105 17.56 4.82 4.18
N LEU A 106 16.25 5.07 4.26
CA LEU A 106 15.36 5.00 3.10
C LEU A 106 15.84 5.90 1.95
N GLN A 107 16.24 7.14 2.27
CA GLN A 107 16.75 8.08 1.29
C GLN A 107 18.04 7.57 0.61
N HIS A 108 18.96 7.00 1.37
CA HIS A 108 20.24 6.51 0.85
C HIS A 108 20.13 5.16 0.14
N LEU A 109 19.01 4.46 0.31
CA LEU A 109 18.63 3.26 -0.46
C LEU A 109 17.86 3.59 -1.74
N GLY A 110 17.69 4.86 -2.09
CA GLY A 110 16.96 5.27 -3.28
C GLY A 110 15.48 5.57 -3.03
N GLY A 111 15.07 5.77 -1.79
CA GLY A 111 13.71 6.20 -1.46
C GLY A 111 13.55 7.72 -1.53
N PHE A 112 12.45 8.21 -2.13
CA PHE A 112 12.03 9.60 -2.04
C PHE A 112 10.64 9.71 -1.41
N SER A 113 10.38 10.85 -0.76
CA SER A 113 9.14 11.04 -0.01
C SER A 113 7.98 11.47 -0.91
N VAL A 114 6.76 10.99 -0.59
CA VAL A 114 5.49 11.46 -1.15
C VAL A 114 4.47 11.68 -0.05
N GLU A 115 3.74 12.80 -0.13
CA GLU A 115 2.63 13.11 0.78
C GLU A 115 1.32 12.51 0.26
N ARG A 116 0.75 11.58 1.02
CA ARG A 116 -0.55 10.98 0.69
C ARG A 116 -1.69 11.95 0.99
N GLY A 117 -2.70 11.97 0.11
CA GLY A 117 -3.90 12.81 0.29
C GLY A 117 -3.73 14.27 -0.14
N GLY A 118 -2.50 14.74 -0.35
CA GLY A 118 -2.16 16.04 -0.90
C GLY A 118 -1.92 16.00 -2.42
N ASN A 119 -1.83 17.19 -3.02
CA ASN A 119 -1.30 17.34 -4.38
C ASN A 119 0.21 17.54 -4.32
N ASP A 120 0.96 16.44 -4.10
CA ASP A 120 2.42 16.50 -4.00
C ASP A 120 3.05 16.61 -5.41
N GLN A 121 3.07 17.83 -5.91
CA GLN A 121 3.61 18.12 -7.23
C GLN A 121 5.13 17.90 -7.29
N MET A 122 5.85 18.15 -6.18
CA MET A 122 7.30 17.93 -6.13
C MET A 122 7.64 16.44 -6.30
N ALA A 123 6.97 15.57 -5.55
CA ALA A 123 7.17 14.13 -5.68
C ALA A 123 6.78 13.61 -7.06
N ARG A 124 5.70 14.13 -7.65
CA ARG A 124 5.29 13.75 -9.03
C ARG A 124 6.32 14.18 -10.08
N SER A 125 6.76 15.43 -10.04
CA SER A 125 7.77 15.93 -10.97
C SER A 125 9.08 15.15 -10.82
N TYR A 126 9.48 14.85 -9.59
CA TYR A 126 10.67 14.04 -9.33
C TYR A 126 10.52 12.60 -9.88
N ALA A 127 9.34 11.99 -9.71
CA ALA A 127 9.06 10.67 -10.29
C ALA A 127 9.15 10.67 -11.82
N VAL A 128 8.63 11.70 -12.49
CA VAL A 128 8.74 11.87 -13.95
C VAL A 128 10.21 11.97 -14.36
N GLU A 129 11.03 12.72 -13.64
CA GLU A 129 12.47 12.79 -13.93
C GLU A 129 13.18 11.45 -13.72
N VAL A 130 12.80 10.68 -12.67
CA VAL A 130 13.33 9.32 -12.45
C VAL A 130 12.97 8.40 -13.62
N ILE A 131 11.73 8.45 -14.12
CA ILE A 131 11.29 7.63 -15.27
C ILE A 131 12.09 7.99 -16.54
N LYS A 132 12.35 9.28 -16.77
CA LYS A 132 13.12 9.77 -17.93
C LYS A 132 14.59 9.44 -17.87
N ASN A 133 15.10 9.03 -16.70
CA ASN A 133 16.49 8.61 -16.52
C ASN A 133 16.63 7.12 -16.87
N ASP A 134 17.21 6.83 -17.99
CA ASP A 134 17.31 5.50 -18.59
C ASP A 134 18.04 4.47 -17.67
N SER A 135 18.86 4.91 -16.73
CA SER A 135 19.58 4.02 -15.78
C SER A 135 18.77 3.63 -14.54
N ASP A 136 17.61 4.28 -14.32
CA ASP A 136 16.78 4.06 -13.13
C ASP A 136 15.50 3.30 -13.48
N ALA A 137 14.92 2.68 -12.46
CA ALA A 137 13.56 2.17 -12.51
C ALA A 137 12.77 2.75 -11.33
N LEU A 138 11.62 3.35 -11.59
CA LEU A 138 10.72 3.81 -10.55
C LEU A 138 9.95 2.63 -9.98
N VAL A 139 9.96 2.45 -8.66
CA VAL A 139 9.17 1.42 -7.97
C VAL A 139 7.99 2.06 -7.25
N MET A 140 6.80 1.58 -7.55
CA MET A 140 5.56 2.04 -6.95
C MET A 140 4.68 0.87 -6.51
N PHE A 141 3.93 1.12 -5.43
CA PHE A 141 2.83 0.27 -4.98
C PHE A 141 1.51 1.04 -5.18
N PRO A 142 0.86 0.89 -6.34
CA PRO A 142 -0.26 1.77 -6.72
C PRO A 142 -1.52 1.61 -5.86
N GLU A 143 -1.64 0.57 -5.03
CA GLU A 143 -2.67 0.46 -4.00
C GLU A 143 -2.60 1.63 -3.00
N GLY A 144 -1.41 2.17 -2.80
CA GLY A 144 -1.15 3.33 -1.93
C GLY A 144 -1.16 3.03 -0.43
N GLU A 145 -1.56 1.85 0.00
CA GLU A 145 -1.54 1.37 1.38
C GLU A 145 -1.23 -0.13 1.40
N ILE A 146 -0.67 -0.63 2.52
CA ILE A 146 -0.51 -2.07 2.72
C ILE A 146 -1.87 -2.67 3.01
N SER A 147 -2.35 -3.50 2.10
CA SER A 147 -3.69 -4.09 2.18
C SER A 147 -3.77 -5.26 3.17
N TYR A 148 -2.65 -5.96 3.40
CA TYR A 148 -2.59 -7.26 4.06
C TYR A 148 -3.59 -8.26 3.45
N LEU A 149 -3.72 -8.27 2.13
CA LEU A 149 -4.56 -9.17 1.34
C LEU A 149 -3.70 -9.82 0.26
N ASN A 150 -3.16 -10.96 0.58
CA ASN A 150 -2.17 -11.67 -0.23
C ASN A 150 -2.72 -12.25 -1.54
N ASP A 151 -4.04 -12.50 -1.61
CA ASP A 151 -4.70 -13.09 -2.78
C ASP A 151 -5.56 -12.08 -3.57
N LEU A 152 -5.64 -10.84 -3.10
CA LEU A 152 -6.53 -9.84 -3.67
C LEU A 152 -5.84 -8.50 -3.85
N VAL A 153 -5.62 -8.12 -5.09
CA VAL A 153 -5.06 -6.82 -5.46
C VAL A 153 -6.15 -5.75 -5.31
N GLN A 154 -5.84 -4.69 -4.56
CA GLN A 154 -6.73 -3.57 -4.37
C GLN A 154 -6.74 -2.66 -5.61
N PRO A 155 -7.74 -1.77 -5.75
CA PRO A 155 -7.77 -0.81 -6.86
C PRO A 155 -6.48 0.01 -6.93
N PHE A 156 -5.92 0.13 -8.13
CA PHE A 156 -4.73 0.92 -8.37
C PHE A 156 -5.08 2.40 -8.54
N LYS A 157 -4.26 3.27 -7.97
CA LYS A 157 -4.37 4.72 -8.15
C LYS A 157 -3.85 5.12 -9.54
N THR A 158 -4.53 6.06 -10.17
CA THR A 158 -4.22 6.54 -11.53
C THR A 158 -2.90 7.29 -11.64
N GLY A 159 -2.30 7.69 -10.52
CA GLY A 159 -1.07 8.50 -10.49
C GLY A 159 0.10 7.88 -11.26
N VAL A 160 0.23 6.56 -11.26
CA VAL A 160 1.28 5.85 -12.00
C VAL A 160 1.12 6.05 -13.50
N ILE A 161 -0.10 5.98 -14.02
CA ILE A 161 -0.40 6.20 -15.45
C ILE A 161 -0.13 7.65 -15.86
N HIS A 162 -0.53 8.61 -14.99
CA HIS A 162 -0.26 10.03 -15.23
C HIS A 162 1.24 10.32 -15.35
N MET A 163 2.06 9.77 -14.44
CA MET A 163 3.51 9.98 -14.43
C MET A 163 4.19 9.34 -15.65
N ASP A 164 3.76 8.13 -16.03
CA ASP A 164 4.30 7.45 -17.20
C ASP A 164 4.02 8.23 -18.51
N LEU A 165 2.75 8.54 -18.75
CA LEU A 165 2.34 9.29 -19.96
C LEU A 165 2.95 10.69 -20.01
N GLN A 166 3.12 11.34 -18.86
CA GLN A 166 3.82 12.63 -18.78
C GLN A 166 5.29 12.47 -19.13
N ALA A 167 5.98 11.45 -18.59
CA ALA A 167 7.38 11.19 -18.89
C ALA A 167 7.60 10.92 -20.39
N ILE A 168 6.73 10.09 -21.01
CA ILE A 168 6.77 9.83 -22.45
C ILE A 168 6.58 11.13 -23.25
N ALA A 169 5.55 11.92 -22.91
CA ALA A 169 5.24 13.16 -23.63
C ALA A 169 6.36 14.20 -23.52
N GLU A 170 7.02 14.28 -22.36
CA GLU A 170 8.15 15.19 -22.15
C GLU A 170 9.43 14.71 -22.84
N ALA A 171 9.78 13.42 -22.69
CA ALA A 171 11.00 12.87 -23.29
C ALA A 171 10.97 12.91 -24.81
N ARG A 172 9.80 12.70 -25.43
CA ARG A 172 9.63 12.73 -26.89
C ARG A 172 9.85 14.10 -27.54
N LYS A 173 9.90 15.17 -26.77
CA LYS A 173 10.30 16.49 -27.27
C LYS A 173 11.74 16.50 -27.79
N THR A 174 12.62 15.69 -27.23
CA THR A 174 14.04 15.59 -27.57
C THR A 174 14.45 14.23 -28.11
N ARG A 175 13.70 13.19 -27.80
CA ARG A 175 13.93 11.78 -28.18
C ARG A 175 12.63 11.19 -28.78
N PRO A 176 12.30 11.44 -30.07
CA PRO A 176 10.97 11.18 -30.64
C PRO A 176 10.46 9.75 -30.54
N LEU A 177 11.35 8.76 -30.55
CA LEU A 177 11.00 7.32 -30.43
C LEU A 177 11.10 6.77 -29.00
N TRP A 178 11.46 7.61 -28.04
CA TRP A 178 11.62 7.14 -26.65
C TRP A 178 10.28 6.69 -26.03
N THR A 179 10.35 5.64 -25.25
CA THR A 179 9.20 5.10 -24.51
C THR A 179 9.57 4.72 -23.09
N ALA A 180 8.54 4.48 -22.27
CA ALA A 180 8.67 3.89 -20.95
C ALA A 180 7.75 2.69 -20.86
N TYR A 181 8.13 1.73 -20.02
CA TYR A 181 7.39 0.50 -19.79
C TYR A 181 6.87 0.44 -18.35
N LEU A 182 5.58 0.15 -18.21
CA LEU A 182 4.98 -0.28 -16.95
C LEU A 182 5.10 -1.80 -16.82
N LEU A 183 5.78 -2.27 -15.79
CA LEU A 183 5.98 -3.69 -15.55
C LEU A 183 5.18 -4.15 -14.34
N PRO A 184 4.09 -4.92 -14.54
CA PRO A 184 3.30 -5.45 -13.43
C PRO A 184 4.05 -6.57 -12.71
N LEU A 185 4.14 -6.46 -11.40
CA LEU A 185 4.69 -7.46 -10.49
C LEU A 185 3.60 -8.00 -9.58
N ALA A 186 3.60 -9.30 -9.32
CA ALA A 186 2.78 -9.91 -8.30
C ALA A 186 3.66 -10.55 -7.23
N ILE A 187 3.41 -10.19 -5.97
CA ILE A 187 4.12 -10.71 -4.80
C ILE A 187 3.12 -11.53 -4.00
N LYS A 188 3.45 -12.81 -3.76
CA LYS A 188 2.61 -13.74 -3.03
C LYS A 188 3.41 -14.48 -1.97
N TYR A 189 2.85 -14.54 -0.75
CA TYR A 189 3.45 -15.23 0.40
C TYR A 189 2.75 -16.55 0.67
N ARG A 190 3.51 -17.61 1.00
CA ARG A 190 3.01 -18.90 1.50
C ARG A 190 3.83 -19.34 2.68
N TYR A 191 3.18 -19.86 3.71
CA TYR A 191 3.88 -20.41 4.87
C TYR A 191 4.57 -21.72 4.51
N ARG A 192 5.82 -21.90 4.95
CA ARG A 192 6.62 -23.13 4.73
C ARG A 192 6.15 -24.32 5.56
N LYS A 193 5.42 -24.06 6.64
CA LYS A 193 4.90 -25.06 7.57
C LYS A 193 3.45 -24.71 7.91
N PRO A 194 2.61 -25.73 8.20
CA PRO A 194 1.25 -25.47 8.68
C PRO A 194 1.25 -24.56 9.91
N ILE A 195 0.37 -23.58 9.93
CA ILE A 195 0.28 -22.57 10.99
C ILE A 195 -1.02 -22.66 11.81
N GLY A 196 -1.85 -23.66 11.55
CA GLY A 196 -3.16 -23.82 12.19
C GLY A 196 -3.13 -23.78 13.73
N SER A 197 -2.13 -24.42 14.36
CA SER A 197 -1.96 -24.38 15.82
C SER A 197 -1.59 -23.00 16.34
N ILE A 198 -0.78 -22.23 15.59
CA ILE A 198 -0.40 -20.85 15.94
C ILE A 198 -1.61 -19.94 15.77
N LEU A 199 -2.39 -20.11 14.71
CA LEU A 199 -3.64 -19.39 14.47
C LEU A 199 -4.63 -19.61 15.63
N ASP A 200 -4.86 -20.85 16.02
CA ASP A 200 -5.78 -21.16 17.14
C ASP A 200 -5.31 -20.52 18.47
N LYS A 201 -4.00 -20.57 18.75
CA LYS A 201 -3.42 -19.90 19.94
C LYS A 201 -3.67 -18.39 19.93
N LYS A 202 -3.44 -17.73 18.78
CA LYS A 202 -3.67 -16.29 18.65
C LYS A 202 -5.15 -15.93 18.75
N ILE A 203 -6.02 -16.70 18.12
CA ILE A 203 -7.48 -16.52 18.19
C ILE A 203 -7.95 -16.64 19.64
N ARG A 204 -7.49 -17.63 20.40
CA ARG A 204 -7.82 -17.78 21.84
C ARG A 204 -7.35 -16.58 22.66
N ALA A 205 -6.18 -16.04 22.37
CA ALA A 205 -5.68 -14.83 23.03
C ALA A 205 -6.59 -13.62 22.78
N ILE A 206 -7.04 -13.43 21.53
CA ILE A 206 -7.98 -12.38 21.16
C ILE A 206 -9.35 -12.61 21.82
N GLU A 207 -9.88 -13.84 21.78
CA GLU A 207 -11.16 -14.19 22.42
C GLU A 207 -11.13 -13.88 23.92
N LYS A 208 -10.03 -14.26 24.60
CA LYS A 208 -9.83 -13.97 26.05
C LYS A 208 -9.83 -12.47 26.32
N HIS A 209 -9.10 -11.68 25.52
CA HIS A 209 -9.05 -10.22 25.68
C HIS A 209 -10.41 -9.55 25.46
N LEU A 210 -11.18 -10.04 24.51
CA LEU A 210 -12.53 -9.52 24.18
C LEU A 210 -13.64 -10.10 25.05
N LEU A 211 -13.31 -10.95 26.03
CA LEU A 211 -14.29 -11.66 26.88
C LEU A 211 -15.31 -12.45 26.05
N ILE A 212 -14.83 -13.14 25.00
CA ILE A 212 -15.62 -14.06 24.18
C ILE A 212 -15.48 -15.45 24.78
N ARG A 213 -16.62 -16.11 25.08
CA ARG A 213 -16.61 -17.48 25.61
C ARG A 213 -15.96 -18.44 24.60
N ALA A 214 -15.00 -19.23 25.10
CA ALA A 214 -14.34 -20.26 24.28
C ALA A 214 -15.35 -21.23 23.65
N SER A 215 -15.05 -21.71 22.48
CA SER A 215 -15.93 -22.59 21.69
C SER A 215 -15.13 -23.56 20.83
N PHE A 216 -15.74 -24.70 20.49
CA PHE A 216 -15.20 -25.70 19.59
C PHE A 216 -15.48 -25.42 18.09
N PHE A 217 -15.85 -24.19 17.75
CA PHE A 217 -16.08 -23.80 16.37
C PHE A 217 -14.79 -23.81 15.54
N THR A 218 -14.94 -23.92 14.22
CA THR A 218 -13.84 -23.76 13.26
C THR A 218 -13.17 -22.38 13.41
N LEU A 219 -11.90 -22.27 13.00
CA LEU A 219 -11.15 -21.02 13.03
C LEU A 219 -11.91 -19.89 12.33
N GLN A 220 -12.50 -20.19 11.18
CA GLN A 220 -13.31 -19.27 10.41
C GLN A 220 -14.48 -18.68 11.22
N VAL A 221 -15.25 -19.52 11.91
CA VAL A 221 -16.39 -19.09 12.73
C VAL A 221 -15.91 -18.26 13.93
N LYS A 222 -14.79 -18.64 14.57
CA LYS A 222 -14.20 -17.87 15.65
C LYS A 222 -13.79 -16.46 15.17
N ILE A 223 -13.14 -16.35 14.01
CA ILE A 223 -12.76 -15.07 13.39
C ILE A 223 -13.98 -14.19 13.16
N ILE A 224 -15.06 -14.73 12.57
CA ILE A 224 -16.31 -14.00 12.34
C ILE A 224 -16.91 -13.47 13.65
N ARG A 225 -16.89 -14.28 14.72
CA ARG A 225 -17.36 -13.86 16.05
C ARG A 225 -16.53 -12.72 16.62
N ILE A 226 -15.21 -12.77 16.46
CA ILE A 226 -14.29 -11.71 16.90
C ILE A 226 -14.59 -10.42 16.13
N MET A 227 -14.68 -10.48 14.80
CA MET A 227 -15.03 -9.32 13.97
C MET A 227 -16.36 -8.71 14.40
N ALA A 228 -17.39 -9.52 14.60
CA ALA A 228 -18.71 -9.06 15.06
C ALA A 228 -18.63 -8.37 16.43
N LYS A 229 -17.84 -8.89 17.36
CA LYS A 229 -17.63 -8.30 18.70
C LYS A 229 -16.95 -6.93 18.61
N ILE A 230 -15.90 -6.80 17.80
CA ILE A 230 -15.17 -5.55 17.60
C ILE A 230 -16.09 -4.52 16.93
N LEU A 231 -16.79 -4.89 15.86
CA LEU A 231 -17.73 -4.01 15.18
C LEU A 231 -18.88 -3.57 16.08
N LYS A 232 -19.40 -4.46 16.95
CA LYS A 232 -20.41 -4.10 17.95
C LYS A 232 -19.89 -3.04 18.92
N ARG A 233 -18.64 -3.18 19.41
CA ARG A 233 -18.00 -2.18 20.27
C ARG A 233 -17.86 -0.83 19.55
N GLN A 234 -17.38 -0.82 18.31
CA GLN A 234 -17.25 0.38 17.49
C GLN A 234 -18.62 1.03 17.19
N THR A 235 -19.66 0.22 16.97
CA THR A 235 -21.03 0.68 16.77
C THR A 235 -21.58 1.42 18.00
N LEU A 236 -21.33 0.90 19.20
CA LEU A 236 -21.72 1.54 20.46
C LEU A 236 -21.00 2.87 20.65
N ILE A 237 -19.67 2.91 20.41
CA ILE A 237 -18.84 4.12 20.52
C ILE A 237 -19.33 5.19 19.53
N ASN A 238 -19.68 4.81 18.32
CA ASN A 238 -20.08 5.73 17.25
C ASN A 238 -21.60 5.91 17.12
N ARG A 239 -22.40 5.39 18.06
CA ARG A 239 -23.86 5.51 18.10
C ARG A 239 -24.58 5.08 16.81
N THR A 240 -24.05 4.04 16.13
CA THR A 240 -24.69 3.47 14.93
C THR A 240 -25.57 2.25 15.31
N ARG A 241 -26.60 1.94 14.52
CA ARG A 241 -27.47 0.77 14.79
C ARG A 241 -26.75 -0.53 14.47
N THR A 242 -26.86 -1.51 15.37
CA THR A 242 -26.33 -2.87 15.23
C THR A 242 -27.11 -3.70 14.22
N VAL A 243 -26.40 -4.53 13.46
CA VAL A 243 -26.97 -5.52 12.52
C VAL A 243 -26.40 -6.90 12.89
N SER A 244 -27.22 -7.95 12.72
CA SER A 244 -26.98 -9.35 13.12
C SER A 244 -25.80 -10.06 12.40
N GLY A 245 -25.29 -11.13 12.96
CA GLY A 245 -24.00 -11.79 12.67
C GLY A 245 -23.77 -12.60 11.40
N LYS A 246 -24.43 -12.31 10.26
CA LYS A 246 -24.07 -12.95 8.96
C LYS A 246 -22.93 -12.18 8.28
N ILE A 247 -22.04 -12.87 7.52
CA ILE A 247 -20.88 -12.26 6.83
C ILE A 247 -21.27 -11.06 5.96
N THR A 248 -22.36 -11.15 5.21
CA THR A 248 -22.87 -10.06 4.39
C THR A 248 -23.28 -8.83 5.20
N GLN A 249 -23.80 -9.07 6.40
CA GLN A 249 -24.19 -8.02 7.33
C GLN A 249 -22.97 -7.38 8.03
N LEU A 250 -21.90 -8.14 8.26
CA LEU A 250 -20.64 -7.62 8.80
C LEU A 250 -20.01 -6.62 7.84
N LYS A 251 -20.03 -6.89 6.52
CA LYS A 251 -19.57 -5.93 5.51
C LYS A 251 -20.35 -4.63 5.56
N ALA A 252 -21.68 -4.71 5.55
CA ALA A 252 -22.55 -3.54 5.62
C ALA A 252 -22.34 -2.76 6.92
N GLN A 253 -22.16 -3.45 8.05
CA GLN A 253 -21.89 -2.83 9.34
C GLN A 253 -20.54 -2.14 9.37
N LEU A 254 -19.50 -2.77 8.82
CA LEU A 254 -18.16 -2.20 8.66
C LEU A 254 -18.23 -0.87 7.89
N HIS A 255 -18.89 -0.85 6.75
CA HIS A 255 -19.05 0.37 5.93
C HIS A 255 -19.81 1.46 6.70
N LYS A 256 -20.85 1.11 7.49
CA LYS A 256 -21.57 2.07 8.33
C LYS A 256 -20.68 2.68 9.42
N VAL A 257 -19.87 1.87 10.09
CA VAL A 257 -18.93 2.35 11.13
C VAL A 257 -17.89 3.28 10.51
N GLN A 258 -17.31 2.90 9.39
CA GLN A 258 -16.33 3.72 8.67
C GLN A 258 -16.93 5.05 8.20
N ALA A 259 -18.15 5.02 7.60
CA ALA A 259 -18.84 6.21 7.15
C ALA A 259 -19.20 7.15 8.32
N ALA A 260 -19.61 6.58 9.46
CA ALA A 260 -19.94 7.36 10.65
C ALA A 260 -18.69 8.05 11.24
N LEU A 261 -17.56 7.34 11.34
CA LEU A 261 -16.28 7.88 11.80
C LEU A 261 -15.82 9.02 10.90
N LEU A 262 -15.84 8.80 9.58
CA LEU A 262 -15.43 9.80 8.60
C LEU A 262 -16.35 11.04 8.66
N THR A 263 -17.67 10.84 8.75
CA THR A 263 -18.64 11.93 8.87
C THR A 263 -18.44 12.73 10.15
N LYS A 264 -18.25 12.07 11.29
CA LYS A 264 -17.98 12.70 12.57
C LYS A 264 -16.75 13.61 12.52
N ILE A 265 -15.68 13.18 11.86
CA ILE A 265 -14.44 13.94 11.72
C ILE A 265 -14.65 15.07 10.70
N ARG A 266 -15.28 14.81 9.56
CA ARG A 266 -15.56 15.83 8.54
C ARG A 266 -16.36 17.00 9.07
N ILE A 267 -17.34 16.77 9.95
CA ILE A 267 -18.14 17.84 10.57
C ILE A 267 -17.29 18.82 11.37
N LYS A 268 -16.17 18.35 11.95
CA LYS A 268 -15.24 19.22 12.70
C LYS A 268 -14.41 20.14 11.78
N TYR A 269 -14.28 19.78 10.49
CA TYR A 269 -13.44 20.46 9.51
C TYR A 269 -14.25 20.82 8.26
N PRO A 270 -15.27 21.70 8.37
CA PRO A 270 -16.20 22.01 7.26
C PRO A 270 -15.52 22.71 6.09
N GLN A 271 -14.35 23.33 6.30
CA GLN A 271 -13.54 23.99 5.27
C GLN A 271 -12.98 23.01 4.24
N LEU A 272 -12.91 21.70 4.56
CA LEU A 272 -12.44 20.68 3.63
C LEU A 272 -13.55 20.29 2.64
N LYS A 273 -13.38 20.70 1.40
CA LYS A 273 -14.21 20.25 0.28
C LYS A 273 -13.75 18.87 -0.17
N ILE A 274 -14.45 17.84 0.26
CA ILE A 274 -14.18 16.45 -0.09
C ILE A 274 -15.36 15.91 -0.87
N ASP A 275 -15.10 15.45 -2.10
CA ASP A 275 -16.12 14.82 -2.93
C ASP A 275 -16.62 13.52 -2.27
N PRO A 276 -17.92 13.38 -2.01
CA PRO A 276 -18.51 12.19 -1.42
C PRO A 276 -18.31 10.91 -2.25
N GLN A 277 -18.09 11.03 -3.55
CA GLN A 277 -17.89 9.90 -4.46
C GLN A 277 -16.46 9.34 -4.41
N THR A 278 -15.50 10.13 -3.90
CA THR A 278 -14.14 9.64 -3.70
C THR A 278 -14.10 8.44 -2.75
N LEU A 279 -13.22 7.47 -3.01
CA LEU A 279 -13.04 6.29 -2.15
C LEU A 279 -12.82 6.70 -0.69
N LEU A 280 -13.37 5.89 0.24
CA LEU A 280 -13.30 6.17 1.68
C LEU A 280 -11.87 6.37 2.16
N VAL A 281 -10.94 5.53 1.71
CA VAL A 281 -9.51 5.61 2.05
C VAL A 281 -8.91 6.94 1.60
N ASP A 282 -9.20 7.37 0.37
CA ASP A 282 -8.68 8.64 -0.18
C ASP A 282 -9.26 9.86 0.54
N ARG A 283 -10.55 9.79 0.91
CA ARG A 283 -11.17 10.83 1.75
C ARG A 283 -10.49 10.95 3.11
N ALA A 284 -10.23 9.81 3.75
CA ALA A 284 -9.52 9.77 5.04
C ALA A 284 -8.10 10.30 4.91
N GLN A 285 -7.36 9.94 3.86
CA GLN A 285 -6.01 10.43 3.59
C GLN A 285 -5.99 11.94 3.36
N LYS A 286 -6.96 12.52 2.62
CA LYS A 286 -7.08 13.98 2.44
C LYS A 286 -7.26 14.71 3.77
N ILE A 287 -8.07 14.16 4.68
CA ILE A 287 -8.24 14.77 6.01
C ILE A 287 -6.96 14.63 6.84
N ILE A 288 -6.31 13.47 6.82
CA ILE A 288 -5.03 13.26 7.52
C ILE A 288 -3.98 14.26 7.03
N PHE A 289 -3.86 14.44 5.72
CA PHE A 289 -2.94 15.42 5.15
C PHE A 289 -3.21 16.82 5.68
N PHE A 290 -4.44 17.28 5.60
CA PHE A 290 -4.84 18.58 6.15
C PHE A 290 -4.49 18.72 7.64
N LEU A 291 -4.80 17.72 8.47
CA LEU A 291 -4.52 17.78 9.91
C LEU A 291 -3.02 17.78 10.21
N ARG A 292 -2.22 17.06 9.44
CA ARG A 292 -0.75 17.11 9.54
C ARG A 292 -0.22 18.49 9.17
N GLU A 293 -0.78 19.10 8.13
CA GLU A 293 -0.45 20.46 7.74
C GLU A 293 -0.76 21.47 8.88
N GLN A 294 -1.93 21.32 9.54
CA GLN A 294 -2.23 22.15 10.71
C GLN A 294 -1.26 21.89 11.89
N LEU A 295 -0.87 20.64 12.11
CA LEU A 295 0.10 20.28 13.17
C LEU A 295 1.50 20.85 12.91
N SER A 296 1.92 21.01 11.66
CA SER A 296 3.23 21.59 11.32
C SER A 296 3.29 23.11 11.61
N ARG A 297 2.14 23.79 11.57
CA ARG A 297 1.98 25.20 11.90
C ARG A 297 1.90 25.41 13.43
N LYS A 298 2.99 25.08 14.13
CA LYS A 298 3.04 24.99 15.61
C LYS A 298 2.55 26.25 16.34
N GLU A 299 2.76 27.43 15.76
CA GLU A 299 2.46 28.71 16.36
C GLU A 299 0.98 29.09 16.29
N LEU A 300 0.20 28.47 15.40
CA LEU A 300 -1.20 28.85 15.16
C LEU A 300 -2.20 28.09 16.07
N PHE A 301 -1.80 27.01 16.72
CA PHE A 301 -2.73 26.16 17.45
C PHE A 301 -2.23 25.80 18.85
N GLY A 302 -3.09 26.05 19.85
CA GLY A 302 -2.86 25.67 21.23
C GLY A 302 -2.83 24.14 21.44
N LEU A 303 -2.31 23.72 22.61
CA LEU A 303 -2.11 22.31 22.96
C LEU A 303 -3.38 21.45 22.81
N LYS A 304 -4.55 21.96 23.21
CA LYS A 304 -5.84 21.25 23.08
C LYS A 304 -6.20 20.90 21.64
N SER A 305 -6.03 21.85 20.72
CA SER A 305 -6.30 21.64 19.29
C SER A 305 -5.33 20.61 18.70
N ARG A 306 -4.06 20.66 19.06
CA ARG A 306 -3.03 19.73 18.59
C ARG A 306 -3.30 18.29 19.07
N ILE A 307 -3.70 18.11 20.33
CA ILE A 307 -4.12 16.80 20.86
C ILE A 307 -5.34 16.28 20.08
N GLN A 308 -6.31 17.15 19.79
CA GLN A 308 -7.48 16.78 19.02
C GLN A 308 -7.12 16.36 17.59
N PHE A 309 -6.22 17.08 16.91
CA PHE A 309 -5.75 16.70 15.56
C PHE A 309 -5.07 15.34 15.56
N GLN A 310 -4.19 15.07 16.54
CA GLN A 310 -3.53 13.77 16.66
C GLN A 310 -4.54 12.64 16.90
N LYS A 311 -5.56 12.87 17.73
CA LYS A 311 -6.64 11.91 17.97
C LYS A 311 -7.43 11.64 16.69
N ASP A 312 -7.82 12.68 15.96
CA ASP A 312 -8.59 12.54 14.72
C ASP A 312 -7.78 11.84 13.62
N ILE A 313 -6.46 12.10 13.53
CA ILE A 313 -5.55 11.34 12.66
C ILE A 313 -5.53 9.86 13.03
N LYS A 314 -5.46 9.53 14.33
CA LYS A 314 -5.51 8.14 14.79
C LYS A 314 -6.82 7.47 14.39
N ASP A 315 -7.97 8.10 14.65
CA ASP A 315 -9.29 7.58 14.30
C ASP A 315 -9.44 7.37 12.76
N LEU A 316 -8.86 8.25 11.95
CA LEU A 316 -8.84 8.12 10.48
C LEU A 316 -7.94 6.96 10.03
N LYS A 317 -6.78 6.78 10.65
CA LYS A 317 -5.89 5.65 10.36
C LYS A 317 -6.56 4.32 10.71
N GLU A 318 -7.29 4.24 11.82
CA GLU A 318 -8.12 3.07 12.16
C GLU A 318 -9.19 2.82 11.08
N THR A 319 -9.83 3.88 10.59
CA THR A 319 -10.82 3.78 9.49
C THR A 319 -10.20 3.21 8.20
N ILE A 320 -8.99 3.65 7.83
CA ILE A 320 -8.24 3.11 6.69
C ILE A 320 -7.88 1.63 6.92
N GLN A 321 -7.41 1.28 8.13
CA GLN A 321 -7.08 -0.10 8.47
C GLN A 321 -8.29 -1.04 8.37
N MET A 322 -9.46 -0.57 8.82
CA MET A 322 -10.71 -1.31 8.68
C MET A 322 -11.11 -1.55 7.21
N ALA A 323 -10.69 -0.70 6.26
CA ALA A 323 -10.95 -0.93 4.84
C ALA A 323 -10.33 -2.23 4.32
N GLY A 324 -9.22 -2.68 4.93
CA GLY A 324 -8.63 -3.99 4.67
C GLY A 324 -9.38 -5.18 5.30
N TRP A 325 -10.40 -4.93 6.14
CA TRP A 325 -11.24 -5.99 6.69
C TRP A 325 -12.30 -6.37 5.68
N GLN A 326 -12.06 -7.37 4.90
CA GLN A 326 -12.99 -7.84 3.89
C GLN A 326 -13.59 -9.20 4.34
N PRO A 327 -14.75 -9.21 5.04
CA PRO A 327 -15.33 -10.45 5.58
C PRO A 327 -15.56 -11.52 4.51
N GLN A 328 -15.87 -11.10 3.28
CA GLN A 328 -16.04 -12.00 2.13
C GLN A 328 -14.72 -12.65 1.67
N TYR A 329 -13.58 -12.07 2.02
CA TYR A 329 -12.26 -12.63 1.68
C TYR A 329 -11.99 -13.95 2.39
N ILE A 330 -12.66 -14.20 3.53
CA ILE A 330 -12.59 -15.48 4.23
C ILE A 330 -13.08 -16.60 3.30
N GLY A 331 -14.17 -16.38 2.54
CA GLY A 331 -14.73 -17.39 1.64
C GLY A 331 -15.30 -18.61 2.37
N LEU A 332 -15.62 -19.67 1.62
CA LEU A 332 -16.16 -20.92 2.17
C LEU A 332 -15.05 -21.86 2.66
N ALA A 333 -13.92 -21.90 1.95
CA ALA A 333 -12.76 -22.73 2.30
C ALA A 333 -11.48 -21.85 2.22
N PRO A 334 -11.20 -21.04 3.26
CA PRO A 334 -10.05 -20.15 3.22
C PRO A 334 -8.74 -20.92 3.42
N SER A 335 -7.67 -20.48 2.71
CA SER A 335 -6.32 -20.96 3.00
C SER A 335 -5.84 -20.50 4.37
N GLU A 336 -4.81 -21.15 4.92
CA GLU A 336 -4.20 -20.72 6.18
C GLU A 336 -3.64 -19.29 6.08
N GLU A 337 -3.11 -18.89 4.92
CA GLU A 337 -2.63 -17.53 4.66
C GLU A 337 -3.74 -16.49 4.82
N ARG A 338 -4.93 -16.73 4.22
CA ARG A 338 -6.08 -15.82 4.35
C ARG A 338 -6.54 -15.68 5.80
N LEU A 339 -6.57 -16.79 6.53
CA LEU A 339 -6.92 -16.77 7.95
C LEU A 339 -5.87 -16.01 8.76
N ALA A 340 -4.58 -16.22 8.47
CA ALA A 340 -3.47 -15.53 9.12
C ALA A 340 -3.54 -14.00 8.93
N GLU A 341 -3.77 -13.56 7.70
CA GLU A 341 -3.88 -12.14 7.37
C GLU A 341 -4.99 -11.45 8.18
N ILE A 342 -6.15 -12.10 8.27
CA ILE A 342 -7.26 -11.56 9.05
C ILE A 342 -6.94 -11.58 10.53
N VAL A 343 -6.38 -12.67 11.06
CA VAL A 343 -6.00 -12.78 12.48
C VAL A 343 -4.97 -11.71 12.83
N MET A 344 -3.97 -11.48 11.98
CA MET A 344 -2.98 -10.41 12.20
C MET A 344 -3.61 -9.02 12.23
N LYS A 345 -4.60 -8.73 11.36
CA LYS A 345 -5.36 -7.47 11.38
C LYS A 345 -6.17 -7.32 12.68
N LEU A 346 -6.84 -8.38 13.10
CA LEU A 346 -7.62 -8.40 14.35
C LEU A 346 -6.70 -8.27 15.58
N GLU A 347 -5.55 -8.93 15.58
CA GLU A 347 -4.54 -8.83 16.64
C GLU A 347 -4.02 -7.39 16.75
N ARG A 348 -3.72 -6.75 15.61
CA ARG A 348 -3.32 -5.35 15.55
C ARG A 348 -4.35 -4.42 16.18
N GLU A 349 -5.61 -4.61 15.84
CA GLU A 349 -6.72 -3.81 16.34
C GLU A 349 -6.93 -4.01 17.85
N VAL A 350 -6.96 -5.27 18.30
CA VAL A 350 -7.29 -5.63 19.68
C VAL A 350 -6.17 -5.26 20.65
N PHE A 351 -4.91 -5.46 20.26
CA PHE A 351 -3.74 -5.19 21.10
C PHE A 351 -3.02 -3.88 20.77
N ASN A 352 -3.58 -3.06 19.85
CA ASN A 352 -3.00 -1.78 19.40
C ASN A 352 -1.54 -1.93 18.91
N LEU A 353 -1.26 -2.96 18.13
CA LEU A 353 0.07 -3.21 17.59
C LEU A 353 0.34 -2.28 16.40
N LYS A 354 1.54 -1.70 16.33
CA LYS A 354 1.92 -0.87 15.18
C LYS A 354 2.02 -1.70 13.90
N ARG A 355 2.67 -2.88 13.98
CA ARG A 355 2.88 -3.81 12.87
C ARG A 355 2.64 -5.25 13.32
N PRO A 356 1.76 -6.00 12.66
CA PRO A 356 1.59 -7.42 12.93
C PRO A 356 2.82 -8.19 12.45
N ARG A 357 3.18 -9.26 13.15
CA ARG A 357 4.28 -10.14 12.75
C ARG A 357 3.73 -11.37 12.01
N PRO A 358 4.38 -11.82 10.92
CA PRO A 358 4.04 -13.09 10.28
C PRO A 358 4.06 -14.25 11.28
N LEU A 359 3.21 -15.25 11.05
CA LEU A 359 3.03 -16.39 11.98
C LEU A 359 4.09 -17.48 11.81
N GLY A 360 4.99 -17.33 10.85
CA GLY A 360 6.06 -18.27 10.57
C GLY A 360 6.87 -17.86 9.36
N ASN A 361 7.87 -18.69 9.02
CA ASN A 361 8.68 -18.49 7.83
C ASN A 361 7.88 -18.75 6.56
N ARG A 362 8.13 -17.96 5.51
CA ARG A 362 7.37 -17.97 4.27
C ARG A 362 8.27 -18.19 3.05
N ASP A 363 7.72 -18.74 2.00
CA ASP A 363 8.20 -18.57 0.64
C ASP A 363 7.49 -17.36 0.03
N VAL A 364 8.23 -16.54 -0.70
CA VAL A 364 7.75 -15.35 -1.38
C VAL A 364 7.88 -15.55 -2.87
N PHE A 365 6.78 -15.75 -3.54
CA PHE A 365 6.71 -15.93 -4.98
C PHE A 365 6.56 -14.56 -5.65
N VAL A 366 7.48 -14.25 -6.55
CA VAL A 366 7.39 -13.06 -7.40
C VAL A 366 7.12 -13.51 -8.83
N ARG A 367 6.05 -12.97 -9.40
CA ARG A 367 5.70 -13.15 -10.82
C ARG A 367 5.85 -11.80 -11.52
N ILE A 368 6.35 -11.84 -12.73
CA ILE A 368 6.56 -10.66 -13.57
C ILE A 368 5.70 -10.79 -14.81
N GLY A 369 4.86 -9.79 -15.06
CA GLY A 369 3.99 -9.77 -16.22
C GLY A 369 4.65 -9.15 -17.45
N ASN A 370 3.92 -9.14 -18.57
CA ASN A 370 4.39 -8.49 -19.77
C ASN A 370 4.49 -6.97 -19.58
N PRO A 371 5.55 -6.33 -20.10
CA PRO A 371 5.68 -4.88 -20.06
C PRO A 371 4.57 -4.21 -20.88
N LEU A 372 3.99 -3.15 -20.34
CA LEU A 372 2.98 -2.33 -20.99
C LEU A 372 3.63 -1.06 -21.52
N ASP A 373 3.62 -0.86 -22.83
CA ASP A 373 4.02 0.38 -23.47
C ASP A 373 2.79 1.30 -23.65
N LEU A 374 2.77 2.42 -22.91
CA LEU A 374 1.67 3.36 -22.98
C LEU A 374 1.86 4.44 -24.05
N SER A 375 2.90 4.38 -24.84
CA SER A 375 3.23 5.42 -25.84
C SER A 375 2.13 5.67 -26.86
N GLY A 376 1.36 4.65 -27.21
CA GLY A 376 0.20 4.76 -28.10
C GLY A 376 -1.01 5.48 -27.49
N TYR A 377 -1.01 5.70 -26.18
CA TYR A 377 -2.13 6.36 -25.50
C TYR A 377 -1.94 7.86 -25.26
N VAL A 378 -0.79 8.42 -25.57
CA VAL A 378 -0.45 9.84 -25.31
C VAL A 378 -1.50 10.79 -25.88
N GLU A 379 -1.93 10.60 -27.13
CA GLU A 379 -2.92 11.48 -27.76
C GLU A 379 -4.33 11.28 -27.19
N ALA A 380 -4.73 10.04 -26.88
CA ALA A 380 -6.00 9.78 -26.21
C ALA A 380 -6.02 10.37 -24.79
N TYR A 381 -4.91 10.27 -24.07
CA TYR A 381 -4.76 10.86 -22.76
C TYR A 381 -4.85 12.40 -22.79
N ARG A 382 -4.28 13.06 -23.79
CA ARG A 382 -4.42 14.52 -23.94
C ARG A 382 -5.88 14.96 -24.10
N LYS A 383 -6.72 14.13 -24.74
CA LYS A 383 -8.16 14.41 -24.93
C LYS A 383 -8.98 14.15 -23.68
N ASP A 384 -8.74 13.04 -23.00
CA ASP A 384 -9.43 12.68 -21.75
C ASP A 384 -8.49 11.98 -20.76
N PRO A 385 -7.75 12.78 -19.96
CA PRO A 385 -6.81 12.24 -18.97
C PRO A 385 -7.47 11.34 -17.94
N SER A 386 -8.70 11.66 -17.53
CA SER A 386 -9.39 10.93 -16.47
C SER A 386 -9.81 9.53 -16.93
N ALA A 387 -10.56 9.44 -18.04
CA ALA A 387 -11.06 8.14 -18.52
C ALA A 387 -9.91 7.18 -18.89
N ILE A 388 -8.87 7.71 -19.60
CA ILE A 388 -7.71 6.89 -19.99
C ILE A 388 -6.96 6.38 -18.77
N SER A 389 -6.70 7.25 -17.78
CA SER A 389 -5.96 6.84 -16.59
C SER A 389 -6.70 5.81 -15.74
N HIS A 390 -8.01 5.93 -15.58
CA HIS A 390 -8.80 4.95 -14.85
C HIS A 390 -8.80 3.59 -15.56
N ARG A 391 -9.06 3.57 -16.88
CA ARG A 391 -9.06 2.33 -17.66
C ARG A 391 -7.71 1.61 -17.59
N LEU A 392 -6.60 2.34 -17.82
CA LEU A 392 -5.26 1.74 -17.79
C LEU A 392 -4.84 1.29 -16.39
N ALA A 393 -5.26 1.99 -15.34
CA ALA A 393 -5.01 1.57 -13.96
C ALA A 393 -5.78 0.30 -13.60
N GLU A 394 -7.03 0.13 -14.08
CA GLU A 394 -7.80 -1.10 -13.95
C GLU A 394 -7.15 -2.26 -14.71
N GLU A 395 -6.74 -2.04 -15.95
CA GLU A 395 -6.03 -3.04 -16.76
C GLU A 395 -4.74 -3.51 -16.08
N LEU A 396 -3.94 -2.58 -15.58
CA LEU A 396 -2.71 -2.87 -14.85
C LEU A 396 -2.98 -3.69 -13.58
N ARG A 397 -4.03 -3.32 -12.82
CA ARG A 397 -4.48 -4.06 -11.64
C ARG A 397 -4.93 -5.47 -11.99
N ASP A 398 -5.70 -5.63 -13.07
CA ASP A 398 -6.21 -6.93 -13.52
C ASP A 398 -5.09 -7.85 -14.01
N ASN A 399 -4.09 -7.29 -14.69
CA ASN A 399 -2.87 -8.00 -15.06
C ASN A 399 -2.14 -8.52 -13.79
N THR A 400 -1.96 -7.68 -12.78
CA THR A 400 -1.34 -8.07 -11.51
C THR A 400 -2.17 -9.15 -10.79
N GLN A 401 -3.51 -9.02 -10.75
CA GLN A 401 -4.41 -10.00 -10.16
C GLN A 401 -4.31 -11.35 -10.88
N SER A 402 -4.24 -11.33 -12.21
CA SER A 402 -4.09 -12.55 -13.01
C SER A 402 -2.79 -13.30 -12.71
N LEU A 403 -1.70 -12.59 -12.43
CA LEU A 403 -0.43 -13.19 -11.99
C LEU A 403 -0.56 -13.87 -10.61
N ILE A 404 -1.27 -13.23 -9.65
CA ILE A 404 -1.59 -13.85 -8.35
C ILE A 404 -2.40 -15.14 -8.55
N GLU A 405 -3.42 -15.11 -9.41
CA GLU A 405 -4.28 -16.27 -9.67
C GLU A 405 -3.55 -17.42 -10.34
N LYS A 406 -2.64 -17.13 -11.29
CA LYS A 406 -1.77 -18.15 -11.89
C LYS A 406 -0.90 -18.83 -10.83
N GLU A 407 -0.37 -18.04 -9.89
CA GLU A 407 0.44 -18.58 -8.80
C GLU A 407 -0.41 -19.42 -7.82
N LEU A 408 -1.66 -19.02 -7.55
CA LEU A 408 -2.60 -19.80 -6.73
C LEU A 408 -2.88 -21.19 -7.33
N LYS A 409 -3.01 -21.28 -8.66
CA LYS A 409 -3.31 -22.54 -9.37
C LYS A 409 -2.13 -23.51 -9.37
N LYS A 410 -0.88 -23.07 -9.21
CA LYS A 410 0.30 -23.94 -9.17
C LYS A 410 0.35 -24.88 -7.94
N GLY A 411 -0.57 -24.72 -6.98
CA GLY A 411 -0.60 -25.52 -5.76
C GLY A 411 0.57 -25.20 -4.82
N THR A 412 0.59 -25.84 -3.65
CA THR A 412 1.75 -25.81 -2.76
C THR A 412 2.75 -26.84 -3.29
N PRO A 413 4.00 -26.49 -3.59
CA PRO A 413 5.03 -27.51 -3.79
C PRO A 413 5.13 -28.30 -2.48
N HIS A 414 4.92 -29.60 -2.53
CA HIS A 414 5.08 -30.52 -1.40
C HIS A 414 6.54 -30.61 -0.98
#